data_a88b8632d9604b74587b7e40f962b595
#
_entry.id   a88b8632d9604b74587b7e40f962b595
#
_cell.length_a   1.000
_cell.length_b   1.000
_cell.length_c   1.000
_cell.angle_alpha   90.00
_cell.angle_beta   90.00
_cell.angle_gamma   90.00
#
_symmetry.space_group_name_H-M   'P 1'
#
loop_
_entity.id
_entity.type
_entity.pdbx_description
1 polymer ?
#
loop_
_entity_poly.entity_id
_entity_poly.type
_entity_poly.pdbx_seq_one_letter_code
_entity_poly.pdbx_strand_id
1 'polypeptide(L)'
;LRDAATNAVSLQEIAGSEQTWPCDLAILALGFLGPETDSVVAQYGCELDARGNVKTENFMSSTPGFFSAGDAQRGQSLIVWAISDGRECARAIDQWLMGESSLPTKGGTDLPRI
;
A
#
# COMPACT_ATOMS: atom_id res chain seq x y z
N LEU A 1 -23.77 -8.09 4.49
CA LEU A 1 -24.79 -7.47 3.65
C LEU A 1 -24.13 -6.61 2.56
N ARG A 2 -24.77 -6.55 1.40
CA ARG A 2 -24.36 -5.66 0.30
C ARG A 2 -25.36 -4.51 0.22
N ASP A 3 -24.88 -3.29 0.31
CA ASP A 3 -25.69 -2.10 0.14
C ASP A 3 -26.12 -1.98 -1.32
N ALA A 4 -27.42 -1.84 -1.57
CA ALA A 4 -27.97 -1.84 -2.93
C ALA A 4 -27.68 -0.55 -3.71
N ALA A 5 -27.41 0.57 -3.02
CA ALA A 5 -27.16 1.87 -3.65
C ALA A 5 -25.67 2.09 -3.93
N THR A 6 -24.80 1.68 -3.01
CA THR A 6 -23.34 1.93 -3.09
C THR A 6 -22.55 0.70 -3.54
N ASN A 7 -23.19 -0.49 -3.60
CA ASN A 7 -22.56 -1.78 -3.82
C ASN A 7 -21.47 -2.14 -2.78
N ALA A 8 -21.38 -1.39 -1.68
CA ALA A 8 -20.44 -1.64 -0.60
C ALA A 8 -20.83 -2.90 0.17
N VAL A 9 -19.82 -3.69 0.52
CA VAL A 9 -20.01 -4.89 1.37
C VAL A 9 -19.71 -4.49 2.81
N SER A 10 -20.72 -4.63 3.68
CA SER A 10 -20.54 -4.50 5.12
C SER A 10 -20.61 -5.88 5.79
N LEU A 11 -19.71 -6.12 6.74
CA LEU A 11 -19.81 -7.24 7.63
C LEU A 11 -20.86 -6.93 8.70
N GLN A 12 -21.76 -7.87 8.93
CA GLN A 12 -22.76 -7.76 9.98
C GLN A 12 -22.72 -9.01 10.84
N GLU A 13 -22.65 -8.80 12.14
CA GLU A 13 -22.70 -9.88 13.10
C GLU A 13 -24.10 -10.54 13.11
N ILE A 14 -24.15 -11.85 13.10
CA ILE A 14 -25.39 -12.62 13.17
C ILE A 14 -25.57 -13.04 14.62
N ALA A 15 -26.47 -12.39 15.34
CA ALA A 15 -26.72 -12.67 16.74
C ALA A 15 -27.09 -14.13 16.96
N GLY A 16 -26.45 -14.77 17.96
CA GLY A 16 -26.67 -16.18 18.30
C GLY A 16 -26.00 -17.18 17.37
N SER A 17 -25.07 -16.74 16.52
CA SER A 17 -24.28 -17.62 15.64
C SER A 17 -22.89 -17.96 16.21
N GLU A 18 -22.60 -17.50 17.41
CA GLU A 18 -21.32 -17.74 18.10
C GLU A 18 -21.13 -19.24 18.34
N GLN A 19 -19.93 -19.73 18.05
CA GLN A 19 -19.53 -21.10 18.27
C GLN A 19 -18.27 -21.16 19.11
N THR A 20 -18.23 -22.07 20.07
CA THR A 20 -17.04 -22.31 20.89
C THR A 20 -16.28 -23.51 20.35
N TRP A 21 -15.01 -23.29 20.00
CA TRP A 21 -14.11 -24.34 19.54
C TRP A 21 -13.02 -24.56 20.59
N PRO A 22 -12.83 -25.76 21.12
CA PRO A 22 -11.72 -26.04 22.01
C PRO A 22 -10.40 -25.92 21.23
N CYS A 23 -9.46 -25.14 21.75
CA CYS A 23 -8.14 -25.00 21.18
C CYS A 23 -7.12 -24.59 22.26
N ASP A 24 -5.87 -24.98 22.07
CA ASP A 24 -4.76 -24.59 22.96
C ASP A 24 -4.15 -23.25 22.56
N LEU A 25 -4.26 -22.87 21.30
CA LEU A 25 -3.72 -21.62 20.75
C LEU A 25 -4.56 -21.15 19.57
N ALA A 26 -4.98 -19.91 19.59
CA ALA A 26 -5.61 -19.25 18.44
C ALA A 26 -4.69 -18.14 17.89
N ILE A 27 -4.43 -18.17 16.59
CA ILE A 27 -3.59 -17.18 15.90
C ILE A 27 -4.47 -16.38 14.94
N LEU A 28 -4.50 -15.06 15.11
CA LEU A 28 -5.21 -14.17 14.22
C LEU A 28 -4.29 -13.79 13.02
N ALA A 29 -4.66 -14.24 11.82
CA ALA A 29 -3.94 -13.96 10.57
C ALA A 29 -4.86 -13.14 9.64
N LEU A 30 -5.26 -11.96 10.09
CA LEU A 30 -6.31 -11.12 9.46
C LEU A 30 -5.75 -10.09 8.47
N GLY A 31 -4.49 -10.19 8.09
CA GLY A 31 -3.79 -9.24 7.22
C GLY A 31 -3.04 -8.17 7.99
N PHE A 32 -2.66 -7.11 7.28
CA PHE A 32 -1.89 -5.99 7.83
C PHE A 32 -2.76 -4.74 7.92
N LEU A 33 -2.45 -3.86 8.87
CA LEU A 33 -3.18 -2.60 9.05
C LEU A 33 -2.56 -1.45 8.23
N GLY A 34 -1.28 -1.54 7.93
CA GLY A 34 -0.53 -0.50 7.21
C GLY A 34 0.93 -0.44 7.66
N PRO A 35 1.69 0.57 7.23
CA PRO A 35 3.06 0.78 7.69
C PRO A 35 3.09 1.17 9.18
N GLU A 36 4.19 0.85 9.85
CA GLU A 36 4.44 1.31 11.22
C GLU A 36 4.67 2.83 11.22
N THR A 37 3.71 3.57 11.75
CA THR A 37 3.69 5.03 11.67
C THR A 37 4.59 5.73 12.68
N ASP A 38 4.97 5.06 13.77
CA ASP A 38 5.88 5.53 14.81
C ASP A 38 7.36 5.25 14.55
N SER A 39 7.66 4.70 13.37
CA SER A 39 9.01 4.33 12.93
C SER A 39 9.63 5.39 12.00
N VAL A 40 10.19 4.95 10.88
CA VAL A 40 10.81 5.78 9.82
C VAL A 40 9.83 6.86 9.31
N VAL A 41 8.55 6.56 9.21
CA VAL A 41 7.53 7.51 8.75
C VAL A 41 7.47 8.75 9.66
N ALA A 42 7.45 8.55 10.98
CA ALA A 42 7.46 9.66 11.94
C ALA A 42 8.80 10.40 11.98
N GLN A 43 9.92 9.66 11.91
CA GLN A 43 11.27 10.25 11.94
C GLN A 43 11.49 11.25 10.79
N TYR A 44 10.94 10.96 9.62
CA TYR A 44 11.06 11.84 8.44
C TYR A 44 9.85 12.77 8.25
N GLY A 45 8.86 12.73 9.12
CA GLY A 45 7.70 13.60 9.07
C GLY A 45 6.83 13.40 7.83
N CYS A 46 6.75 12.18 7.32
CA CYS A 46 5.95 11.86 6.15
C CYS A 46 4.45 11.96 6.47
N GLU A 47 3.69 12.65 5.63
CA GLU A 47 2.23 12.65 5.71
C GLU A 47 1.66 11.27 5.34
N LEU A 48 0.55 10.94 5.98
CA LEU A 48 -0.24 9.75 5.67
C LEU A 48 -1.49 10.11 4.88
N ASP A 49 -1.96 9.19 4.06
CA ASP A 49 -3.26 9.28 3.40
C ASP A 49 -4.41 8.92 4.36
N ALA A 50 -5.67 9.03 3.90
CA ALA A 50 -6.84 8.71 4.71
C ALA A 50 -6.93 7.23 5.12
N ARG A 51 -6.13 6.34 4.55
CA ARG A 51 -6.05 4.92 4.87
C ARG A 51 -4.87 4.58 5.77
N GLY A 52 -4.05 5.58 6.15
CA GLY A 52 -2.86 5.40 6.97
C GLY A 52 -1.61 4.97 6.20
N ASN A 53 -1.61 5.00 4.86
CA ASN A 53 -0.42 4.73 4.06
C ASN A 53 0.39 6.00 3.85
N VAL A 54 1.67 5.87 3.50
CA VAL A 54 2.51 7.01 3.17
C VAL A 54 1.95 7.73 1.94
N LYS A 55 1.53 8.98 2.12
CA LYS A 55 1.03 9.81 1.04
C LYS A 55 2.17 10.21 0.12
N THR A 56 2.01 9.97 -1.18
CA THR A 56 3.04 10.29 -2.18
C THR A 56 2.46 10.98 -3.39
N GLU A 57 3.28 11.79 -4.04
CA GLU A 57 3.06 12.29 -5.39
C GLU A 57 4.23 11.81 -6.26
N ASN A 58 3.95 11.05 -7.31
CA ASN A 58 4.98 10.38 -8.12
C ASN A 58 6.01 9.63 -7.26
N PHE A 59 5.55 8.85 -6.30
CA PHE A 59 6.32 8.08 -5.31
C PHE A 59 7.11 8.91 -4.28
N MET A 60 7.26 10.22 -4.45
CA MET A 60 7.89 11.07 -3.43
C MET A 60 6.89 11.43 -2.34
N SER A 61 7.29 11.31 -1.08
CA SER A 61 6.47 11.66 0.07
C SER A 61 6.35 13.18 0.24
N SER A 62 5.64 13.63 1.26
CA SER A 62 5.62 15.04 1.67
C SER A 62 7.00 15.58 2.06
N THR A 63 7.95 14.71 2.37
CA THR A 63 9.34 15.07 2.67
C THR A 63 10.20 14.90 1.42
N PRO A 64 10.78 16.00 0.87
CA PRO A 64 11.59 15.95 -0.35
C PRO A 64 12.75 14.97 -0.24
N GLY A 65 12.94 14.14 -1.26
CA GLY A 65 13.99 13.12 -1.30
C GLY A 65 13.66 11.84 -0.55
N PHE A 66 12.50 11.76 0.08
CA PHE A 66 12.00 10.54 0.70
C PHE A 66 10.91 9.91 -0.16
N PHE A 67 11.14 8.69 -0.62
CA PHE A 67 10.26 7.99 -1.55
C PHE A 67 9.63 6.77 -0.89
N SER A 68 8.42 6.42 -1.31
CA SER A 68 7.70 5.25 -0.83
C SER A 68 7.00 4.53 -1.99
N ALA A 69 7.03 3.20 -1.97
CA ALA A 69 6.44 2.35 -3.00
C ALA A 69 5.87 1.07 -2.38
N GLY A 70 5.10 0.32 -3.17
CA GLY A 70 4.49 -0.94 -2.75
C GLY A 70 3.52 -0.76 -1.59
N ASP A 71 3.52 -1.70 -0.65
CA ASP A 71 2.52 -1.76 0.42
C ASP A 71 2.51 -0.52 1.32
N ALA A 72 3.66 0.10 1.55
CA ALA A 72 3.74 1.30 2.39
C ALA A 72 3.02 2.52 1.77
N GLN A 73 2.93 2.59 0.46
CA GLN A 73 2.30 3.69 -0.29
C GLN A 73 0.91 3.32 -0.80
N ARG A 74 0.76 2.14 -1.35
CA ARG A 74 -0.48 1.65 -1.96
C ARG A 74 -1.45 1.03 -0.94
N GLY A 75 -0.94 0.54 0.17
CA GLY A 75 -1.58 -0.45 1.04
C GLY A 75 -1.27 -1.87 0.56
N GLN A 76 -1.50 -2.84 1.41
CA GLN A 76 -1.20 -4.24 1.12
C GLN A 76 -1.88 -4.71 -0.17
N SER A 77 -1.11 -5.35 -1.04
CA SER A 77 -1.56 -5.76 -2.36
C SER A 77 -0.77 -6.97 -2.87
N LEU A 78 -0.97 -7.33 -4.13
CA LEU A 78 -0.24 -8.42 -4.75
C LEU A 78 1.24 -8.04 -4.94
N ILE A 79 2.13 -9.03 -4.80
CA ILE A 79 3.58 -8.85 -4.97
C ILE A 79 3.95 -8.27 -6.36
N VAL A 80 3.17 -8.59 -7.39
CA VAL A 80 3.38 -8.03 -8.74
C VAL A 80 3.21 -6.51 -8.76
N TRP A 81 2.32 -5.96 -7.94
CA TRP A 81 2.15 -4.52 -7.79
C TRP A 81 3.31 -3.90 -7.02
N ALA A 82 3.80 -4.55 -5.96
CA ALA A 82 4.96 -4.09 -5.22
C ALA A 82 6.21 -4.01 -6.12
N ILE A 83 6.42 -5.02 -6.97
CA ILE A 83 7.51 -5.03 -7.96
C ILE A 83 7.33 -3.89 -8.97
N SER A 84 6.11 -3.73 -9.52
CA SER A 84 5.81 -2.66 -10.48
C SER A 84 6.04 -1.28 -9.87
N ASP A 85 5.51 -1.04 -8.68
CA ASP A 85 5.67 0.24 -7.98
C ASP A 85 7.13 0.53 -7.63
N GLY A 86 7.90 -0.48 -7.22
CA GLY A 86 9.33 -0.33 -6.95
C GLY A 86 10.13 0.09 -8.19
N ARG A 87 9.79 -0.44 -9.36
CA ARG A 87 10.43 -0.05 -10.63
C ARG A 87 10.08 1.39 -11.04
N GLU A 88 8.82 1.78 -10.93
CA GLU A 88 8.39 3.15 -11.20
C GLU A 88 8.98 4.14 -10.19
N CYS A 89 9.07 3.75 -8.92
CA CYS A 89 9.72 4.53 -7.88
C CYS A 89 11.21 4.75 -8.17
N ALA A 90 11.92 3.70 -8.59
CA ALA A 90 13.34 3.81 -8.99
C ALA A 90 13.52 4.82 -10.14
N ARG A 91 12.61 4.81 -11.13
CA ARG A 91 12.59 5.80 -12.19
C ARG A 91 12.32 7.22 -11.65
N ALA A 92 11.38 7.37 -10.72
CA ALA A 92 11.07 8.68 -10.12
C ALA A 92 12.26 9.23 -9.32
N ILE A 93 12.98 8.36 -8.60
CA ILE A 93 14.22 8.72 -7.89
C ILE A 93 15.30 9.17 -8.86
N ASP A 94 15.53 8.40 -9.93
CA ASP A 94 16.51 8.70 -10.97
C ASP A 94 16.20 10.07 -11.62
N GLN A 95 14.96 10.29 -11.99
CA GLN A 95 14.50 11.57 -12.55
C GLN A 95 14.68 12.74 -11.57
N TRP A 96 14.43 12.52 -10.29
CA TRP A 96 14.60 13.55 -9.26
C TRP A 96 16.07 13.90 -9.03
N LEU A 97 16.96 12.90 -9.08
CA LEU A 97 18.41 13.10 -8.88
C LEU A 97 19.10 13.67 -10.12
N MET A 98 18.73 13.20 -11.30
CA MET A 98 19.45 13.47 -12.56
C MET A 98 18.73 14.51 -13.45
N GLY A 99 17.48 14.87 -13.13
CA GLY A 99 16.64 15.75 -13.95
C GLY A 99 15.89 15.00 -15.07
N GLU A 100 16.42 13.90 -15.54
CA GLU A 100 15.81 13.01 -16.54
C GLU A 100 16.09 11.56 -16.21
N SER A 101 15.35 10.63 -16.81
CA SER A 101 15.56 9.20 -16.60
C SER A 101 15.40 8.41 -17.89
N SER A 102 16.36 7.54 -18.16
CA SER A 102 16.30 6.55 -19.24
C SER A 102 15.74 5.20 -18.78
N LEU A 103 15.37 5.07 -17.51
CA LEU A 103 14.80 3.82 -16.99
C LEU A 103 13.41 3.55 -17.62
N PRO A 104 13.05 2.26 -17.79
CA PRO A 104 11.78 1.84 -18.38
C PRO A 104 10.57 2.41 -17.63
N THR A 105 9.47 2.66 -18.34
CA THR A 105 8.20 3.12 -17.77
C THR A 105 7.13 2.03 -17.86
N LYS A 106 6.19 2.06 -16.94
CA LYS A 106 5.01 1.21 -17.00
C LYS A 106 4.20 1.50 -18.28
N GLY A 107 3.91 0.43 -19.04
CA GLY A 107 3.22 0.56 -20.33
C GLY A 107 4.13 0.92 -21.50
N GLY A 108 5.43 1.04 -21.30
CA GLY A 108 6.43 1.04 -22.36
C GLY A 108 6.49 -0.31 -23.08
N THR A 109 7.24 -0.35 -24.18
CA THR A 109 7.39 -1.59 -24.99
C THR A 109 8.21 -2.66 -24.29
N ASP A 110 8.94 -2.31 -23.28
CA ASP A 110 9.90 -3.09 -22.50
C ASP A 110 9.33 -3.73 -21.23
N LEU A 111 8.13 -3.34 -20.83
CA LEU A 111 7.43 -3.92 -19.68
C LEU A 111 6.08 -4.51 -20.10
N PRO A 112 5.72 -5.72 -19.63
CA PRO A 112 4.40 -6.26 -19.89
C PRO A 112 3.32 -5.34 -19.29
N ARG A 113 2.24 -5.15 -20.04
CA ARG A 113 1.04 -4.48 -19.52
C ARG A 113 0.37 -5.42 -18.52
N ILE A 114 0.19 -4.95 -17.33
CA ILE A 114 -0.54 -5.65 -16.26
C ILE A 114 -1.94 -5.07 -16.18
#